data_7490423b013797e53d91d21dcb14a246
#
_entry.id   7490423b013797e53d91d21dcb14a246
#
_cell.length_a   1.000
_cell.length_b   1.000
_cell.length_c   1.000
_cell.angle_alpha   90.00
_cell.angle_beta   90.00
_cell.angle_gamma   90.00
#
_symmetry.space_group_name_H-M   'P 1'
#
loop_
_entity.id
_entity.type
_entity.pdbx_description
1 polymer ?
#
loop_
_entity_poly.entity_id
_entity_poly.type
_entity_poly.pdbx_seq_one_letter_code
_entity_poly.pdbx_strand_id
1 'polypeptide(L)'
;MARPRDAPAPGGTARAGKATAATAPCLADATTLVGDLDGDGHPDKISNPGITGTRMTIQWGSANGSFGTKHAVSALLGARKGEVASAAVADFQRDGTLDMVVNLVTPADGGDPSTARVAQYRPGPLKRANLTSAHARHSDIGDHGEVQQLRIANYGGDAYPDLAILDNSGDGGLDRDVRLTKPGSGPGNFDYQLAVKYGEFGTTSEPPTVPGDGWKHFYKPCS
;
A
#
# COMPACT_ATOMS: atom_id res chain seq x y z
N MET A 1 43.50 44.77 33.59
CA MET A 1 42.59 43.83 34.29
C MET A 1 41.72 43.15 33.24
N ALA A 2 42.02 41.92 32.93
CA ALA A 2 41.30 41.12 31.93
C ALA A 2 40.34 40.17 32.68
N ARG A 3 39.07 40.11 32.24
CA ARG A 3 38.06 39.20 32.80
C ARG A 3 38.26 37.80 32.25
N PRO A 4 38.05 36.75 33.05
CA PRO A 4 38.08 35.36 32.54
C PRO A 4 36.84 35.07 31.66
N ARG A 5 37.04 34.33 30.60
CA ARG A 5 36.00 33.79 29.72
C ARG A 5 35.41 32.55 30.38
N ASP A 6 34.12 32.52 30.54
CA ASP A 6 33.35 31.35 30.97
C ASP A 6 33.42 30.26 29.90
N ALA A 7 33.77 29.05 30.31
CA ALA A 7 33.76 27.86 29.47
C ALA A 7 32.32 27.36 29.24
N PRO A 8 31.97 26.86 28.04
CA PRO A 8 30.65 26.30 27.81
C PRO A 8 30.48 24.95 28.52
N ALA A 9 29.31 24.75 29.09
CA ALA A 9 28.91 23.52 29.76
C ALA A 9 28.90 22.33 28.78
N PRO A 10 29.19 21.09 29.26
CA PRO A 10 29.17 19.92 28.40
C PRO A 10 27.73 19.59 27.98
N GLY A 11 27.51 19.56 26.67
CA GLY A 11 26.24 19.19 26.07
C GLY A 11 25.85 17.78 26.45
N GLY A 12 24.64 17.65 27.03
CA GLY A 12 24.04 16.37 27.31
C GLY A 12 23.87 15.55 26.03
N THR A 13 24.50 14.40 25.97
CA THR A 13 24.26 13.39 24.95
C THR A 13 22.84 12.88 25.06
N ALA A 14 21.97 13.29 24.14
CA ALA A 14 20.68 12.67 23.97
C ALA A 14 20.90 11.17 23.72
N ARG A 15 20.43 10.35 24.63
CA ARG A 15 20.39 8.89 24.49
C ARG A 15 19.50 8.60 23.29
N ALA A 16 20.09 8.21 22.16
CA ALA A 16 19.35 7.64 21.06
C ALA A 16 18.60 6.41 21.60
N GLY A 17 17.29 6.50 21.65
CA GLY A 17 16.43 5.37 21.99
C GLY A 17 16.76 4.24 21.00
N LYS A 18 17.04 3.07 21.52
CA LYS A 18 17.25 1.87 20.73
C LYS A 18 15.96 1.62 19.94
N ALA A 19 15.97 1.90 18.64
CA ALA A 19 14.87 1.52 17.77
C ALA A 19 14.68 0.01 17.95
N THR A 20 13.55 -0.40 18.46
CA THR A 20 13.12 -1.80 18.43
C THR A 20 13.07 -2.18 16.96
N ALA A 21 13.81 -3.21 16.57
CA ALA A 21 13.75 -3.72 15.21
C ALA A 21 12.28 -4.04 14.90
N ALA A 22 11.74 -3.39 13.86
CA ALA A 22 10.40 -3.68 13.40
C ALA A 22 10.28 -5.19 13.17
N THR A 23 9.23 -5.79 13.68
CA THR A 23 8.96 -7.21 13.42
C THR A 23 8.64 -7.34 11.94
N ALA A 24 9.40 -8.19 11.23
CA ALA A 24 9.16 -8.41 9.80
C ALA A 24 7.69 -8.77 9.54
N PRO A 25 7.07 -8.20 8.50
CA PRO A 25 5.69 -8.51 8.18
C PRO A 25 5.43 -10.00 7.99
N CYS A 26 4.31 -10.50 8.50
CA CYS A 26 3.92 -11.91 8.45
C CYS A 26 2.42 -12.08 8.21
N LEU A 27 1.97 -13.27 7.87
CA LEU A 27 0.56 -13.58 7.61
C LEU A 27 -0.11 -14.25 8.80
N ALA A 28 -1.16 -13.64 9.33
CA ALA A 28 -2.05 -14.33 10.27
C ALA A 28 -2.93 -15.37 9.54
N ASP A 29 -3.35 -15.07 8.32
CA ASP A 29 -4.05 -15.97 7.40
C ASP A 29 -3.86 -15.50 5.94
N ALA A 30 -4.54 -16.15 4.99
CA ALA A 30 -4.38 -15.87 3.56
C ALA A 30 -4.71 -14.42 3.15
N THR A 31 -5.53 -13.73 3.95
CA THR A 31 -6.07 -12.40 3.66
C THR A 31 -5.72 -11.37 4.73
N THR A 32 -4.89 -11.74 5.69
CA THR A 32 -4.55 -10.90 6.84
C THR A 32 -3.04 -10.79 7.02
N LEU A 33 -2.51 -9.61 6.74
CA LEU A 33 -1.12 -9.22 6.95
C LEU A 33 -0.96 -8.58 8.33
N VAL A 34 0.13 -8.91 9.01
CA VAL A 34 0.53 -8.31 10.28
C VAL A 34 1.89 -7.66 10.07
N GLY A 35 2.00 -6.36 10.36
CA GLY A 35 3.24 -5.60 10.19
C GLY A 35 3.07 -4.16 10.62
N ASP A 36 4.16 -3.45 10.83
CA ASP A 36 4.16 -2.07 11.29
C ASP A 36 3.84 -1.13 10.11
N LEU A 37 2.67 -0.50 10.15
CA LEU A 37 2.18 0.41 9.12
C LEU A 37 2.40 1.87 9.48
N ASP A 38 2.42 2.22 10.76
CA ASP A 38 2.55 3.59 11.22
C ASP A 38 3.91 3.93 11.84
N GLY A 39 4.82 2.96 11.91
CA GLY A 39 6.20 3.14 12.35
C GLY A 39 6.36 3.28 13.86
N ASP A 40 5.39 2.84 14.66
CA ASP A 40 5.46 2.93 16.12
C ASP A 40 6.17 1.71 16.76
N GLY A 41 6.56 0.74 15.96
CA GLY A 41 7.24 -0.49 16.37
C GLY A 41 6.30 -1.58 16.88
N HIS A 42 4.98 -1.40 16.76
CA HIS A 42 3.97 -2.39 17.12
C HIS A 42 3.23 -2.86 15.86
N PRO A 43 3.25 -4.18 15.56
CA PRO A 43 2.61 -4.66 14.35
C PRO A 43 1.11 -4.38 14.32
N ASP A 44 0.64 -3.85 13.21
CA ASP A 44 -0.77 -3.63 12.91
C ASP A 44 -1.36 -4.83 12.18
N LYS A 45 -2.68 -4.99 12.22
CA LYS A 45 -3.37 -6.05 11.53
C LYS A 45 -4.17 -5.48 10.35
N ILE A 46 -3.78 -5.86 9.14
CA ILE A 46 -4.38 -5.42 7.89
C ILE A 46 -5.14 -6.60 7.28
N SER A 47 -6.45 -6.46 7.10
CA SER A 47 -7.29 -7.50 6.49
C SER A 47 -7.80 -7.05 5.13
N ASN A 48 -7.62 -7.90 4.12
CA ASN A 48 -8.03 -7.67 2.73
C ASN A 48 -8.90 -8.83 2.24
N PRO A 49 -10.17 -8.92 2.69
CA PRO A 49 -11.07 -9.99 2.28
C PRO A 49 -11.32 -9.94 0.78
N GLY A 50 -11.20 -11.10 0.12
CA GLY A 50 -11.34 -11.22 -1.33
C GLY A 50 -10.13 -10.73 -2.15
N ILE A 51 -9.07 -10.25 -1.48
CA ILE A 51 -7.80 -9.84 -2.12
C ILE A 51 -7.96 -8.71 -3.15
N THR A 52 -9.06 -7.96 -3.10
CA THR A 52 -9.38 -6.93 -4.09
C THR A 52 -8.93 -5.52 -3.71
N GLY A 53 -8.56 -5.31 -2.45
CA GLY A 53 -8.23 -3.98 -1.92
C GLY A 53 -9.43 -3.08 -1.61
N THR A 54 -10.66 -3.45 -2.00
CA THR A 54 -11.83 -2.57 -1.87
C THR A 54 -12.52 -2.62 -0.51
N ARG A 55 -12.29 -3.66 0.27
CA ARG A 55 -12.90 -3.86 1.62
C ARG A 55 -11.85 -4.01 2.71
N MET A 56 -10.70 -3.41 2.50
CA MET A 56 -9.59 -3.50 3.43
C MET A 56 -9.90 -2.81 4.76
N THR A 57 -9.43 -3.41 5.84
CA THR A 57 -9.54 -2.85 7.20
C THR A 57 -8.21 -2.91 7.92
N ILE A 58 -8.02 -1.99 8.87
CA ILE A 58 -6.84 -1.90 9.73
C ILE A 58 -7.27 -1.95 11.19
N GLN A 59 -6.52 -2.68 12.00
CA GLN A 59 -6.56 -2.62 13.46
C GLN A 59 -5.16 -2.28 13.94
N TRP A 60 -5.04 -1.15 14.60
CA TRP A 60 -3.77 -0.65 15.10
C TRP A 60 -3.26 -1.51 16.26
N GLY A 61 -1.98 -1.85 16.20
CA GLY A 61 -1.29 -2.57 17.25
C GLY A 61 -0.97 -1.68 18.45
N SER A 62 -0.58 -2.31 19.54
CA SER A 62 -0.21 -1.66 20.79
C SER A 62 0.91 -2.38 21.51
N ALA A 63 1.57 -1.71 22.42
CA ALA A 63 2.73 -2.20 23.16
C ALA A 63 2.48 -3.50 23.95
N ASN A 64 1.23 -3.80 24.30
CA ASN A 64 0.87 -5.06 24.96
C ASN A 64 0.52 -6.19 23.99
N GLY A 65 0.72 -5.99 22.67
CA GLY A 65 0.44 -6.98 21.63
C GLY A 65 -1.04 -7.11 21.27
N SER A 66 -1.92 -6.27 21.81
CA SER A 66 -3.34 -6.27 21.43
C SER A 66 -3.61 -5.40 20.20
N PHE A 67 -4.67 -5.75 19.47
CA PHE A 67 -5.17 -4.96 18.35
C PHE A 67 -6.38 -4.14 18.77
N GLY A 68 -6.42 -2.87 18.34
CA GLY A 68 -7.52 -1.95 18.60
C GLY A 68 -8.78 -2.25 17.78
N THR A 69 -9.66 -1.25 17.72
CA THR A 69 -10.87 -1.29 16.89
C THR A 69 -10.53 -1.44 15.41
N LYS A 70 -11.42 -2.13 14.68
CA LYS A 70 -11.31 -2.28 13.24
C LYS A 70 -11.79 -1.00 12.54
N HIS A 71 -10.95 -0.45 11.68
CA HIS A 71 -11.24 0.72 10.85
C HIS A 71 -11.28 0.32 9.38
N ALA A 72 -12.30 0.75 8.66
CA ALA A 72 -12.33 0.60 7.20
C ALA A 72 -11.30 1.56 6.58
N VAL A 73 -10.48 1.05 5.64
CA VAL A 73 -9.50 1.88 4.92
C VAL A 73 -10.19 3.00 4.16
N SER A 74 -11.36 2.75 3.56
CA SER A 74 -12.17 3.78 2.91
C SER A 74 -12.51 4.96 3.84
N ALA A 75 -12.88 4.66 5.09
CA ALA A 75 -13.19 5.70 6.09
C ALA A 75 -11.93 6.49 6.48
N LEU A 76 -10.81 5.81 6.72
CA LEU A 76 -9.54 6.47 7.04
C LEU A 76 -9.03 7.34 5.87
N LEU A 77 -9.25 6.92 4.63
CA LEU A 77 -8.91 7.70 3.44
C LEU A 77 -9.88 8.87 3.19
N GLY A 78 -10.95 8.98 3.95
CA GLY A 78 -11.98 10.00 3.75
C GLY A 78 -12.74 9.82 2.43
N ALA A 79 -13.10 8.59 2.09
CA ALA A 79 -13.93 8.30 0.92
C ALA A 79 -15.29 8.98 1.05
N ARG A 80 -15.75 9.61 -0.02
CA ARG A 80 -17.04 10.29 -0.12
C ARG A 80 -18.14 9.31 -0.52
N LYS A 81 -19.39 9.74 -0.37
CA LYS A 81 -20.53 8.94 -0.85
C LYS A 81 -20.40 8.68 -2.36
N GLY A 82 -20.46 7.41 -2.74
CA GLY A 82 -20.32 6.98 -4.14
C GLY A 82 -18.87 6.71 -4.58
N GLU A 83 -17.87 7.10 -3.80
CA GLU A 83 -16.48 6.75 -4.13
C GLU A 83 -16.17 5.29 -3.78
N VAL A 84 -15.46 4.63 -4.68
CA VAL A 84 -14.77 3.37 -4.43
C VAL A 84 -13.37 3.69 -3.92
N ALA A 85 -13.00 3.08 -2.80
CA ALA A 85 -11.66 3.13 -2.25
C ALA A 85 -10.98 1.79 -2.50
N SER A 86 -9.92 1.79 -3.30
CA SER A 86 -9.07 0.64 -3.52
C SER A 86 -7.70 0.88 -2.91
N ALA A 87 -7.15 -0.12 -2.22
CA ALA A 87 -5.84 -0.03 -1.61
C ALA A 87 -5.06 -1.35 -1.73
N ALA A 88 -3.74 -1.23 -1.83
CA ALA A 88 -2.81 -2.35 -1.73
C ALA A 88 -1.74 -2.01 -0.69
N VAL A 89 -1.47 -2.94 0.22
CA VAL A 89 -0.47 -2.78 1.30
C VAL A 89 0.59 -3.86 1.17
N ALA A 90 1.84 -3.46 1.14
CA ALA A 90 3.00 -4.35 1.18
C ALA A 90 4.25 -3.55 1.60
N ASP A 91 5.29 -4.23 1.99
CA ASP A 91 6.64 -3.66 2.06
C ASP A 91 7.23 -3.64 0.64
N PHE A 92 6.81 -2.63 -0.16
CA PHE A 92 7.26 -2.52 -1.54
C PHE A 92 8.74 -2.16 -1.64
N GLN A 93 9.28 -1.46 -0.66
CA GLN A 93 10.68 -1.04 -0.64
C GLN A 93 11.59 -2.09 -0.01
N ARG A 94 11.02 -3.08 0.68
CA ARG A 94 11.73 -4.11 1.46
C ARG A 94 12.62 -3.51 2.55
N ASP A 95 12.15 -2.48 3.20
CA ASP A 95 12.83 -1.82 4.31
C ASP A 95 12.28 -2.23 5.70
N GLY A 96 11.27 -3.10 5.71
CA GLY A 96 10.62 -3.61 6.92
C GLY A 96 9.40 -2.80 7.35
N THR A 97 9.13 -1.68 6.68
CA THR A 97 7.95 -0.84 6.92
C THR A 97 6.90 -1.12 5.85
N LEU A 98 5.63 -1.15 6.23
CA LEU A 98 4.56 -1.33 5.25
C LEU A 98 4.24 -0.01 4.54
N ASP A 99 4.14 -0.11 3.22
CA ASP A 99 3.71 0.96 2.33
C ASP A 99 2.27 0.73 1.87
N MET A 100 1.68 1.76 1.24
CA MET A 100 0.33 1.66 0.70
C MET A 100 0.22 2.33 -0.67
N VAL A 101 -0.47 1.67 -1.60
CA VAL A 101 -1.01 2.29 -2.81
C VAL A 101 -2.49 2.52 -2.59
N VAL A 102 -2.99 3.70 -2.93
CA VAL A 102 -4.40 4.08 -2.74
C VAL A 102 -4.99 4.72 -3.99
N ASN A 103 -6.24 4.38 -4.25
CA ASN A 103 -7.08 5.03 -5.26
C ASN A 103 -8.45 5.35 -4.65
N LEU A 104 -8.95 6.56 -4.91
CA LEU A 104 -10.31 6.98 -4.58
C LEU A 104 -10.94 7.57 -5.83
N VAL A 105 -11.96 6.91 -6.32
CA VAL A 105 -12.65 7.33 -7.54
C VAL A 105 -14.17 7.18 -7.38
N THR A 106 -14.94 8.08 -7.98
CA THR A 106 -16.38 7.86 -8.20
C THR A 106 -16.51 7.19 -9.55
N PRO A 107 -16.95 5.91 -9.61
CA PRO A 107 -17.09 5.22 -10.87
C PRO A 107 -18.04 5.97 -11.83
N ALA A 108 -17.70 5.96 -13.12
CA ALA A 108 -18.55 6.51 -14.14
C ALA A 108 -19.80 5.64 -14.37
N ASP A 109 -20.91 6.28 -14.73
CA ASP A 109 -22.15 5.61 -15.14
C ASP A 109 -22.09 5.27 -16.64
N GLY A 110 -21.13 4.42 -17.04
CA GLY A 110 -20.91 4.01 -18.43
C GLY A 110 -20.07 5.01 -19.22
N GLY A 111 -19.60 4.62 -20.39
CA GLY A 111 -18.78 5.46 -21.25
C GLY A 111 -17.38 5.69 -20.71
N ASP A 112 -16.94 6.94 -20.75
CA ASP A 112 -15.56 7.29 -20.39
C ASP A 112 -15.29 7.12 -18.89
N PRO A 113 -14.13 6.59 -18.50
CA PRO A 113 -13.75 6.39 -17.11
C PRO A 113 -13.57 7.71 -16.35
N SER A 114 -13.92 7.69 -15.09
CA SER A 114 -13.75 8.84 -14.19
C SER A 114 -12.29 9.01 -13.76
N THR A 115 -11.88 10.25 -13.57
CA THR A 115 -10.56 10.55 -12.98
C THR A 115 -10.58 10.35 -11.47
N ALA A 116 -9.60 9.64 -10.95
CA ALA A 116 -9.44 9.45 -9.52
C ALA A 116 -9.18 10.78 -8.79
N ARG A 117 -9.89 10.99 -7.67
CA ARG A 117 -9.60 12.09 -6.75
C ARG A 117 -8.26 11.90 -6.01
N VAL A 118 -7.92 10.66 -5.71
CA VAL A 118 -6.67 10.27 -5.09
C VAL A 118 -6.10 9.07 -5.82
N ALA A 119 -4.90 9.19 -6.34
CA ALA A 119 -4.09 8.11 -6.88
C ALA A 119 -2.67 8.31 -6.36
N GLN A 120 -2.28 7.57 -5.31
CA GLN A 120 -1.02 7.80 -4.61
C GLN A 120 -0.33 6.51 -4.19
N TYR A 121 0.98 6.50 -4.31
CA TYR A 121 1.86 5.65 -3.52
C TYR A 121 2.27 6.40 -2.24
N ARG A 122 2.15 5.75 -1.13
CA ARG A 122 2.41 6.26 0.21
C ARG A 122 3.43 5.37 0.92
N PRO A 123 4.73 5.68 0.82
CA PRO A 123 5.74 4.99 1.62
C PRO A 123 5.44 5.14 3.11
N GLY A 124 5.66 4.07 3.87
CA GLY A 124 5.57 4.12 5.33
C GLY A 124 6.61 5.07 5.97
N PRO A 125 6.42 5.46 7.22
CA PRO A 125 5.27 5.18 8.06
C PRO A 125 4.03 6.03 7.74
N LEU A 126 2.84 5.47 7.94
CA LEU A 126 1.56 6.14 7.67
C LEU A 126 0.93 6.73 8.94
N LYS A 127 0.26 7.87 8.82
CA LYS A 127 -0.47 8.45 9.96
C LYS A 127 -1.76 7.69 10.23
N ARG A 128 -1.98 7.23 11.47
CA ARG A 128 -3.18 6.47 11.90
C ARG A 128 -4.50 7.16 11.55
N ALA A 129 -4.54 8.49 11.64
CA ALA A 129 -5.79 9.24 11.49
C ALA A 129 -6.35 9.23 10.07
N ASN A 130 -5.49 9.15 9.04
CA ASN A 130 -5.90 9.38 7.65
C ASN A 130 -5.01 8.67 6.61
N LEU A 131 -4.12 7.80 7.06
CA LEU A 131 -3.20 7.04 6.21
C LEU A 131 -2.31 7.90 5.30
N THR A 132 -2.06 9.16 5.66
CA THR A 132 -1.13 10.00 4.91
C THR A 132 0.31 9.63 5.21
N SER A 133 1.18 9.81 4.21
CA SER A 133 2.63 9.65 4.29
C SER A 133 3.32 10.99 4.07
N ALA A 134 4.46 11.20 4.75
CA ALA A 134 5.29 12.39 4.52
C ALA A 134 5.91 12.40 3.11
N HIS A 135 6.05 11.22 2.50
CA HIS A 135 6.65 11.00 1.19
C HIS A 135 5.65 10.52 0.14
N ALA A 136 4.36 10.79 0.36
CA ALA A 136 3.33 10.46 -0.62
C ALA A 136 3.62 11.10 -1.98
N ARG A 137 3.44 10.34 -3.04
CA ARG A 137 3.58 10.83 -4.41
C ARG A 137 2.41 10.36 -5.25
N HIS A 138 2.13 11.11 -6.31
CA HIS A 138 1.19 10.64 -7.31
C HIS A 138 1.65 9.29 -7.87
N SER A 139 0.72 8.36 -8.03
CA SER A 139 0.95 7.10 -8.69
C SER A 139 0.00 7.04 -9.87
N ASP A 140 0.57 6.92 -11.03
CA ASP A 140 -0.17 6.72 -12.27
C ASP A 140 -0.68 5.28 -12.28
N ILE A 141 -1.87 5.08 -11.69
CA ILE A 141 -2.49 3.78 -11.46
C ILE A 141 -3.63 3.63 -12.46
N GLY A 142 -3.49 2.66 -13.38
CA GLY A 142 -4.42 2.46 -14.47
C GLY A 142 -4.34 3.58 -15.53
N ASP A 143 -4.76 3.34 -16.73
CA ASP A 143 -4.67 4.29 -17.84
C ASP A 143 -5.53 5.53 -17.61
N HIS A 144 -6.67 5.37 -16.94
CA HIS A 144 -7.63 6.43 -16.72
C HIS A 144 -7.82 6.79 -15.24
N GLY A 145 -7.28 5.96 -14.32
CA GLY A 145 -7.38 6.19 -12.88
C GLY A 145 -8.69 5.70 -12.24
N GLU A 146 -9.62 5.12 -13.00
CA GLU A 146 -10.83 4.50 -12.44
C GLU A 146 -10.56 3.06 -12.01
N VAL A 147 -9.75 2.92 -10.97
CA VAL A 147 -9.35 1.63 -10.43
C VAL A 147 -10.51 0.97 -9.68
N GLN A 148 -10.83 -0.26 -10.08
CA GLN A 148 -11.84 -1.08 -9.40
C GLN A 148 -11.22 -2.02 -8.37
N GLN A 149 -10.00 -2.53 -8.63
CA GLN A 149 -9.29 -3.42 -7.72
C GLN A 149 -7.79 -3.15 -7.76
N LEU A 150 -7.16 -3.28 -6.59
CA LEU A 150 -5.71 -3.32 -6.44
C LEU A 150 -5.32 -4.63 -5.77
N ARG A 151 -4.33 -5.33 -6.34
CA ARG A 151 -3.82 -6.60 -5.82
C ARG A 151 -2.30 -6.56 -5.72
N ILE A 152 -1.79 -7.29 -4.75
CA ILE A 152 -0.37 -7.64 -4.69
C ILE A 152 -0.17 -8.94 -5.47
N ALA A 153 0.86 -9.01 -6.31
CA ALA A 153 1.21 -10.19 -7.06
C ALA A 153 2.72 -10.22 -7.34
N ASN A 154 3.23 -11.33 -7.85
CA ASN A 154 4.62 -11.44 -8.30
C ASN A 154 4.65 -11.61 -9.81
N TYR A 155 4.66 -10.51 -10.52
CA TYR A 155 4.77 -10.50 -11.99
C TYR A 155 6.22 -10.51 -12.47
N GLY A 156 7.10 -9.88 -11.71
CA GLY A 156 8.53 -9.81 -12.02
C GLY A 156 9.28 -11.11 -11.78
N GLY A 157 8.70 -12.02 -11.02
CA GLY A 157 9.37 -13.29 -10.64
C GLY A 157 10.51 -13.08 -9.63
N ASP A 158 10.49 -11.96 -8.92
CA ASP A 158 11.49 -11.60 -7.93
C ASP A 158 10.90 -11.55 -6.50
N ALA A 159 11.63 -10.95 -5.57
CA ALA A 159 11.21 -10.89 -4.17
C ALA A 159 10.43 -9.60 -3.82
N TYR A 160 10.16 -8.73 -4.79
CA TYR A 160 9.43 -7.50 -4.57
C TYR A 160 7.95 -7.67 -4.86
N PRO A 161 7.06 -7.17 -4.00
CA PRO A 161 5.64 -7.14 -4.29
C PRO A 161 5.35 -6.24 -5.49
N ASP A 162 4.74 -6.78 -6.54
CA ASP A 162 4.27 -6.01 -7.68
C ASP A 162 2.80 -5.64 -7.50
N LEU A 163 2.33 -4.67 -8.29
CA LEU A 163 0.97 -4.20 -8.25
C LEU A 163 0.21 -4.66 -9.49
N ALA A 164 -0.88 -5.39 -9.27
CA ALA A 164 -1.88 -5.69 -10.27
C ALA A 164 -3.07 -4.75 -10.09
N ILE A 165 -3.52 -4.15 -11.18
CA ILE A 165 -4.58 -3.16 -11.22
C ILE A 165 -5.68 -3.69 -12.14
N LEU A 166 -6.93 -3.59 -11.72
CA LEU A 166 -8.09 -3.76 -12.58
C LEU A 166 -8.75 -2.40 -12.65
N ASP A 167 -8.80 -1.80 -13.82
CA ASP A 167 -9.40 -0.48 -14.04
C ASP A 167 -10.41 -0.47 -15.19
N ASN A 168 -11.21 0.59 -15.24
CA ASN A 168 -12.14 0.83 -16.32
C ASN A 168 -11.37 1.46 -17.50
N SER A 169 -11.36 0.77 -18.62
CA SER A 169 -10.70 1.22 -19.85
C SER A 169 -11.63 2.01 -20.81
N GLY A 170 -12.87 2.21 -20.41
CA GLY A 170 -13.90 2.83 -21.25
C GLY A 170 -14.77 1.83 -22.00
N ASP A 171 -15.86 2.32 -22.56
CA ASP A 171 -16.83 1.51 -23.34
C ASP A 171 -17.31 0.23 -22.62
N GLY A 172 -17.30 0.25 -21.27
CA GLY A 172 -17.65 -0.90 -20.43
C GLY A 172 -16.57 -1.98 -20.37
N GLY A 173 -15.37 -1.71 -20.88
CA GLY A 173 -14.22 -2.58 -20.79
C GLY A 173 -13.52 -2.48 -19.43
N LEU A 174 -12.87 -3.58 -19.04
CA LEU A 174 -11.98 -3.61 -17.88
C LEU A 174 -10.61 -4.12 -18.32
N ASP A 175 -9.59 -3.33 -18.02
CA ASP A 175 -8.21 -3.69 -18.31
C ASP A 175 -7.48 -4.10 -17.03
N ARG A 176 -6.48 -4.91 -17.21
CA ARG A 176 -5.55 -5.27 -16.15
C ARG A 176 -4.17 -4.72 -16.44
N ASP A 177 -3.78 -3.79 -15.63
CA ASP A 177 -2.44 -3.24 -15.61
C ASP A 177 -1.51 -3.98 -14.67
N VAL A 178 -0.23 -3.91 -14.97
CA VAL A 178 0.85 -4.44 -14.14
C VAL A 178 1.90 -3.38 -13.92
N ARG A 179 2.30 -3.20 -12.66
CA ARG A 179 3.35 -2.30 -12.24
C ARG A 179 4.41 -3.06 -11.48
N LEU A 180 5.59 -3.19 -12.07
CA LEU A 180 6.72 -3.82 -11.40
C LEU A 180 7.30 -2.90 -10.35
N THR A 181 7.58 -3.46 -9.19
CA THR A 181 8.27 -2.75 -8.12
C THR A 181 9.76 -2.70 -8.38
N LYS A 182 10.34 -1.51 -8.27
CA LYS A 182 11.78 -1.32 -8.35
C LYS A 182 12.39 -1.17 -6.95
N PRO A 183 13.56 -1.77 -6.70
CA PRO A 183 14.26 -1.66 -5.43
C PRO A 183 14.33 -0.22 -4.93
N GLY A 184 13.89 0.05 -3.69
CA GLY A 184 13.92 1.36 -3.06
C GLY A 184 12.95 2.41 -3.63
N SER A 185 12.08 2.03 -4.59
CA SER A 185 11.19 3.00 -5.26
C SER A 185 9.71 2.70 -5.13
N GLY A 186 9.33 1.50 -4.70
CA GLY A 186 7.95 1.03 -4.73
C GLY A 186 7.46 0.74 -6.15
N PRO A 187 6.14 0.56 -6.36
CA PRO A 187 5.57 0.25 -7.66
C PRO A 187 5.98 1.29 -8.70
N GLY A 188 6.52 0.80 -9.81
CA GLY A 188 7.05 1.60 -10.89
C GLY A 188 6.01 2.00 -11.93
N ASN A 189 6.50 2.36 -13.10
CA ASN A 189 5.66 2.68 -14.23
C ASN A 189 5.02 1.42 -14.82
N PHE A 190 4.01 1.62 -15.66
CA PHE A 190 3.37 0.63 -16.48
C PHE A 190 4.40 -0.20 -17.28
N ASP A 191 4.23 -1.52 -17.26
CA ASP A 191 5.02 -2.45 -18.06
C ASP A 191 4.18 -2.99 -19.21
N TYR A 192 4.38 -2.44 -20.39
CA TYR A 192 3.63 -2.79 -21.59
C TYR A 192 3.74 -4.29 -21.94
N GLN A 193 4.89 -4.90 -21.76
CA GLN A 193 5.09 -6.31 -22.09
C GLN A 193 4.26 -7.23 -21.17
N LEU A 194 4.19 -6.87 -19.91
CA LEU A 194 3.38 -7.60 -18.93
C LEU A 194 1.89 -7.30 -19.10
N ALA A 195 1.53 -6.08 -19.44
CA ALA A 195 0.16 -5.73 -19.73
C ALA A 195 -0.38 -6.54 -20.92
N VAL A 196 0.32 -6.55 -22.04
CA VAL A 196 -0.03 -7.39 -23.21
C VAL A 196 -0.14 -8.87 -22.82
N LYS A 197 0.77 -9.34 -21.98
CA LYS A 197 0.76 -10.74 -21.53
C LYS A 197 -0.40 -11.05 -20.60
N TYR A 198 -0.81 -10.12 -19.77
CA TYR A 198 -1.72 -10.39 -18.65
C TYR A 198 -3.03 -9.60 -18.69
N GLY A 199 -3.27 -8.73 -19.68
CA GLY A 199 -4.59 -8.15 -19.76
C GLY A 199 -4.79 -6.77 -20.32
N GLU A 200 -3.87 -6.21 -21.09
CA GLU A 200 -4.07 -4.90 -21.71
C GLU A 200 -5.35 -4.80 -22.58
N PHE A 201 -5.81 -5.91 -23.14
CA PHE A 201 -7.00 -5.96 -23.99
C PHE A 201 -8.07 -6.91 -23.45
N GLY A 202 -8.10 -7.10 -22.14
CA GLY A 202 -9.07 -8.00 -21.53
C GLY A 202 -10.45 -7.40 -21.51
N THR A 203 -11.24 -7.64 -22.51
CA THR A 203 -12.67 -7.45 -22.38
C THR A 203 -13.16 -8.38 -21.28
N THR A 204 -13.38 -7.80 -20.14
CA THR A 204 -14.43 -8.05 -19.24
C THR A 204 -14.37 -9.17 -18.23
N SER A 205 -14.39 -10.39 -18.54
CA SER A 205 -14.89 -11.26 -17.47
C SER A 205 -13.82 -12.05 -16.77
N GLU A 206 -12.81 -12.41 -17.48
CA GLU A 206 -11.69 -13.15 -16.90
C GLU A 206 -10.38 -12.80 -17.62
N PRO A 207 -9.67 -11.83 -17.12
CA PRO A 207 -8.32 -11.59 -17.61
C PRO A 207 -7.51 -12.86 -17.45
N PRO A 208 -6.51 -13.07 -18.33
CA PRO A 208 -5.64 -14.23 -18.29
C PRO A 208 -5.10 -14.45 -16.88
N THR A 209 -4.84 -15.70 -16.54
CA THR A 209 -4.39 -16.13 -15.24
C THR A 209 -3.21 -15.28 -14.77
N VAL A 210 -3.45 -14.45 -13.80
CA VAL A 210 -2.41 -13.68 -13.16
C VAL A 210 -1.98 -14.38 -11.88
N PRO A 211 -0.73 -14.21 -11.46
CA PRO A 211 -0.31 -14.68 -10.15
C PRO A 211 -1.30 -14.21 -9.09
N GLY A 212 -2.05 -15.16 -8.51
CA GLY A 212 -3.15 -14.84 -7.59
C GLY A 212 -2.85 -15.06 -6.13
N ASP A 213 -1.62 -15.37 -5.82
CA ASP A 213 -1.15 -15.75 -4.48
C ASP A 213 -1.03 -14.56 -3.51
N GLY A 214 -1.06 -13.34 -4.02
CA GLY A 214 -1.10 -12.13 -3.20
C GLY A 214 0.02 -12.10 -2.17
N TRP A 215 -0.32 -11.77 -0.94
CA TRP A 215 0.64 -11.72 0.17
C TRP A 215 1.36 -13.03 0.46
N LYS A 216 0.74 -14.16 0.17
CA LYS A 216 1.32 -15.49 0.43
C LYS A 216 2.64 -15.74 -0.30
N HIS A 217 2.86 -15.04 -1.40
CA HIS A 217 4.12 -15.15 -2.14
C HIS A 217 5.27 -14.51 -1.37
N PHE A 218 5.00 -13.40 -0.67
CA PHE A 218 6.04 -12.54 -0.10
C PHE A 218 6.25 -12.74 1.39
N TYR A 219 5.21 -13.15 2.12
CA TYR A 219 5.22 -13.19 3.57
C TYR A 219 4.97 -14.59 4.10
N LYS A 220 5.72 -14.95 5.15
CA LYS A 220 5.55 -16.21 5.87
C LYS A 220 4.40 -16.12 6.88
N PRO A 221 3.81 -17.26 7.30
CA PRO A 221 2.91 -17.28 8.44
C PRO A 221 3.55 -16.66 9.68
N CYS A 222 2.75 -15.96 10.48
CA CYS A 222 3.20 -15.48 11.79
C CYS A 222 3.49 -16.67 12.71
N SER A 223 4.56 -16.56 13.47
CA SER A 223 5.00 -17.59 14.45
C SER A 223 4.27 -17.42 15.77
#